data_3cab1ff7131648fc79c811d44b53f208
#
_entry.id   3cab1ff7131648fc79c811d44b53f208
#
_cell.length_a   1.000
_cell.length_b   1.000
_cell.length_c   1.000
_cell.angle_alpha   90.00
_cell.angle_beta   90.00
_cell.angle_gamma   90.00
#
_symmetry.space_group_name_H-M   'P 1'
#
loop_
_entity.id
_entity.type
_entity.pdbx_description
1 polymer ?
#
loop_
_entity_poly.entity_id
_entity_poly.type
_entity_poly.pdbx_seq_one_letter_code
_entity_poly.pdbx_strand_id
1 'polypeptide(L)'
;VIDVLDRFKEIVSEHFHISFHSLQLVGSAKTGFSLSPNKILTPFHDGDDTQKSSDIDIAIISESLYQYYWNKMRQTEKIQYKRFYQQLTASIFRGYINDKVLMEIPPIRTEWLSVVAPINKLLQDELMIVHPITYRIYRSWEDLEEYQIIGIEKTKKNLEG
;
A
#
# COMPACT_ATOMS: atom_id res chain seq x y z
N VAL A 1 13.13 4.33 18.00
CA VAL A 1 12.82 4.03 16.59
C VAL A 1 12.20 2.65 16.45
N ILE A 2 12.79 1.62 17.04
CA ILE A 2 12.26 0.23 17.01
C ILE A 2 10.87 0.18 17.65
N ASP A 3 10.70 0.80 18.81
CA ASP A 3 9.43 0.83 19.55
C ASP A 3 8.31 1.52 18.75
N VAL A 4 8.62 2.58 18.03
CA VAL A 4 7.66 3.29 17.17
C VAL A 4 7.19 2.41 16.02
N LEU A 5 8.12 1.72 15.36
CA LEU A 5 7.79 0.80 14.27
C LEU A 5 6.97 -0.38 14.75
N ASP A 6 7.33 -0.95 15.88
CA ASP A 6 6.59 -2.08 16.48
C ASP A 6 5.18 -1.66 16.88
N ARG A 7 5.02 -0.48 17.50
CA ARG A 7 3.70 0.06 17.83
C ARG A 7 2.87 0.35 16.59
N PHE A 8 3.49 0.90 15.55
CA PHE A 8 2.85 1.10 14.26
C PHE A 8 2.31 -0.21 13.68
N LYS A 9 3.13 -1.24 13.64
CA LYS A 9 2.73 -2.56 13.14
C LYS A 9 1.62 -3.19 13.99
N GLU A 10 1.70 -3.03 15.29
CA GLU A 10 0.68 -3.51 16.24
C GLU A 10 -0.69 -2.87 15.95
N ILE A 11 -0.75 -1.55 15.87
CA ILE A 11 -1.98 -0.82 15.58
C ILE A 11 -2.61 -1.30 14.26
N VAL A 12 -1.82 -1.36 13.20
CA VAL A 12 -2.34 -1.73 11.88
C VAL A 12 -2.77 -3.19 11.84
N SER A 13 -1.96 -4.11 12.38
CA SER A 13 -2.26 -5.54 12.36
C SER A 13 -3.51 -5.89 13.19
N GLU A 14 -3.68 -5.26 14.34
CA GLU A 14 -4.87 -5.45 15.19
C GLU A 14 -6.16 -5.01 14.47
N HIS A 15 -6.15 -3.85 13.83
CA HIS A 15 -7.33 -3.32 13.14
C HIS A 15 -7.70 -4.12 11.88
N PHE A 16 -6.72 -4.69 11.20
CA PHE A 16 -6.97 -5.58 10.07
C PHE A 16 -7.19 -7.04 10.46
N HIS A 17 -7.05 -7.37 11.74
CA HIS A 17 -7.15 -8.76 12.23
C HIS A 17 -6.19 -9.72 11.53
N ILE A 18 -4.97 -9.27 11.31
CA ILE A 18 -3.89 -10.05 10.69
C ILE A 18 -2.73 -10.25 11.66
N SER A 19 -1.83 -11.18 11.34
CA SER A 19 -0.60 -11.35 12.10
C SER A 19 0.27 -10.10 12.01
N PHE A 20 0.90 -9.74 13.13
CA PHE A 20 1.93 -8.70 13.20
C PHE A 20 3.04 -8.89 12.14
N HIS A 21 3.39 -10.14 11.86
CA HIS A 21 4.41 -10.47 10.86
C HIS A 21 3.93 -10.36 9.42
N SER A 22 2.63 -10.27 9.20
CA SER A 22 2.03 -10.09 7.87
C SER A 22 2.04 -8.65 7.37
N LEU A 23 2.70 -7.76 8.07
CA LEU A 23 2.79 -6.35 7.76
C LEU A 23 4.24 -5.94 7.52
N GLN A 24 4.47 -5.22 6.40
CA GLN A 24 5.78 -4.70 6.06
C GLN A 24 5.69 -3.22 5.69
N LEU A 25 6.62 -2.44 6.22
CA LEU A 25 6.89 -1.10 5.72
C LEU A 25 7.77 -1.22 4.47
N VAL A 26 7.35 -0.64 3.37
CA VAL A 26 8.03 -0.73 2.07
C VAL A 26 8.26 0.66 1.47
N GLY A 27 8.97 0.73 0.34
CA GLY A 27 9.20 1.98 -0.37
C GLY A 27 10.18 2.91 0.33
N SER A 28 10.09 4.20 0.02
CA SER A 28 11.04 5.23 0.47
C SER A 28 11.03 5.48 1.97
N ALA A 29 9.92 5.24 2.64
CA ALA A 29 9.83 5.34 4.09
C ALA A 29 10.73 4.33 4.82
N LYS A 30 10.99 3.17 4.19
CA LYS A 30 11.87 2.14 4.73
C LYS A 30 13.34 2.42 4.44
N THR A 31 13.64 2.85 3.22
CA THR A 31 15.02 2.97 2.71
C THR A 31 15.58 4.39 2.77
N GLY A 32 14.74 5.39 2.99
CA GLY A 32 15.06 6.80 2.87
C GLY A 32 15.08 7.33 1.44
N PHE A 33 14.99 6.45 0.43
CA PHE A 33 15.01 6.81 -0.99
C PHE A 33 14.03 5.95 -1.78
N SER A 34 13.47 6.53 -2.85
CA SER A 34 12.62 5.78 -3.77
C SER A 34 13.47 4.84 -4.63
N LEU A 35 13.04 3.58 -4.73
CA LEU A 35 13.58 2.60 -5.67
C LEU A 35 12.65 2.40 -6.88
N SER A 36 11.58 3.18 -6.98
CA SER A 36 10.68 3.15 -8.13
C SER A 36 11.41 3.63 -9.39
N PRO A 37 11.26 2.94 -10.54
CA PRO A 37 11.90 3.35 -11.80
C PRO A 37 11.60 4.78 -12.23
N ASN A 38 10.42 5.29 -11.88
CA ASN A 38 9.99 6.66 -12.24
C ASN A 38 10.46 7.73 -11.25
N LYS A 39 10.98 7.34 -10.08
CA LYS A 39 11.40 8.25 -9.01
C LYS A 39 12.73 7.80 -8.39
N ILE A 40 13.64 7.34 -9.23
CA ILE A 40 14.91 6.76 -8.77
C ILE A 40 15.65 7.71 -7.83
N LEU A 41 16.01 7.20 -6.66
CA LEU A 41 16.77 7.87 -5.62
C LEU A 41 16.19 9.22 -5.16
N THR A 42 14.89 9.46 -5.40
CA THR A 42 14.20 10.61 -4.79
C THR A 42 14.12 10.37 -3.26
N PRO A 43 14.67 11.29 -2.43
CA PRO A 43 14.64 11.13 -0.99
C PRO A 43 13.23 11.13 -0.42
N PHE A 44 13.04 10.40 0.68
CA PHE A 44 11.84 10.54 1.51
C PHE A 44 11.85 11.92 2.20
N HIS A 45 10.75 12.67 2.13
CA HIS A 45 10.67 14.02 2.67
C HIS A 45 9.32 14.30 3.36
N ASP A 46 9.35 15.26 4.29
CA ASP A 46 8.18 15.64 5.09
C ASP A 46 7.17 16.53 4.33
N GLY A 47 7.60 17.10 3.22
CA GLY A 47 6.80 18.07 2.47
C GLY A 47 7.00 19.50 2.92
N ASP A 48 6.74 20.45 2.02
CA ASP A 48 6.76 21.88 2.24
C ASP A 48 5.76 22.58 1.31
N ASP A 49 5.80 23.90 1.23
CA ASP A 49 4.90 24.69 0.38
C ASP A 49 5.07 24.40 -1.13
N THR A 50 6.20 23.83 -1.51
CA THR A 50 6.56 23.57 -2.92
C THR A 50 6.48 22.09 -3.30
N GLN A 51 6.48 21.18 -2.32
CA GLN A 51 6.57 19.73 -2.53
C GLN A 51 5.70 18.96 -1.54
N LYS A 52 4.91 18.01 -2.06
CA LYS A 52 4.10 17.13 -1.21
C LYS A 52 4.98 16.22 -0.36
N SER A 53 4.52 15.91 0.85
CA SER A 53 5.15 14.89 1.69
C SER A 53 5.16 13.53 0.99
N SER A 54 6.19 12.73 1.26
CA SER A 54 6.27 11.35 0.79
C SER A 54 5.21 10.48 1.48
N ASP A 55 4.67 9.51 0.75
CA ASP A 55 3.74 8.53 1.31
C ASP A 55 4.50 7.46 2.11
N ILE A 56 3.85 6.97 3.14
CA ILE A 56 4.26 5.76 3.84
C ILE A 56 3.54 4.58 3.20
N ASP A 57 4.29 3.69 2.56
CA ASP A 57 3.74 2.53 1.87
C ASP A 57 3.78 1.30 2.78
N ILE A 58 2.59 0.72 3.01
CA ILE A 58 2.42 -0.49 3.81
C ILE A 58 2.01 -1.64 2.91
N ALA A 59 2.76 -2.74 2.98
CA ALA A 59 2.39 -4.02 2.40
C ALA A 59 1.71 -4.89 3.45
N ILE A 60 0.49 -5.33 3.15
CA ILE A 60 -0.27 -6.31 3.94
C ILE A 60 -0.21 -7.64 3.19
N ILE A 61 0.30 -8.68 3.83
CA ILE A 61 0.35 -10.02 3.23
C ILE A 61 -0.76 -10.86 3.85
N SER A 62 -1.88 -10.96 3.14
CA SER A 62 -3.06 -11.69 3.60
C SER A 62 -3.86 -12.22 2.42
N GLU A 63 -3.84 -13.53 2.22
CA GLU A 63 -4.65 -14.18 1.18
C GLU A 63 -6.14 -13.97 1.43
N SER A 64 -6.60 -14.08 2.66
CA SER A 64 -8.01 -13.92 3.02
C SER A 64 -8.51 -12.50 2.75
N LEU A 65 -7.72 -11.48 3.09
CA LEU A 65 -8.06 -10.09 2.85
C LEU A 65 -8.03 -9.77 1.34
N TYR A 66 -7.04 -10.29 0.62
CA TYR A 66 -6.95 -10.20 -0.83
C TYR A 66 -8.18 -10.80 -1.51
N GLN A 67 -8.56 -12.02 -1.14
CA GLN A 67 -9.74 -12.70 -1.67
C GLN A 67 -11.04 -11.96 -1.34
N TYR A 68 -11.14 -11.42 -0.16
CA TYR A 68 -12.31 -10.65 0.26
C TYR A 68 -12.54 -9.45 -0.66
N TYR A 69 -11.53 -8.61 -0.86
CA TYR A 69 -11.65 -7.44 -1.74
C TYR A 69 -11.74 -7.79 -3.22
N TRP A 70 -11.04 -8.83 -3.64
CA TRP A 70 -11.16 -9.36 -4.99
C TRP A 70 -12.60 -9.78 -5.31
N ASN A 71 -13.25 -10.51 -4.39
CA ASN A 71 -14.66 -10.89 -4.54
C ASN A 71 -15.59 -9.68 -4.52
N LYS A 72 -15.34 -8.71 -3.66
CA LYS A 72 -16.08 -7.45 -3.62
C LYS A 72 -16.01 -6.71 -4.97
N MET A 73 -14.83 -6.61 -5.54
CA MET A 73 -14.63 -5.99 -6.85
C MET A 73 -15.35 -6.74 -7.97
N ARG A 74 -15.35 -8.07 -7.93
CA ARG A 74 -16.11 -8.89 -8.88
C ARG A 74 -17.61 -8.69 -8.79
N GLN A 75 -18.14 -8.51 -7.60
CA GLN A 75 -19.57 -8.35 -7.33
C GLN A 75 -20.06 -6.93 -7.58
N THR A 76 -19.15 -5.96 -7.62
CA THR A 76 -19.51 -4.58 -7.90
C THR A 76 -19.96 -4.45 -9.35
N GLU A 77 -21.23 -4.09 -9.55
CA GLU A 77 -21.83 -4.05 -10.88
C GLU A 77 -21.13 -3.06 -11.82
N LYS A 78 -20.75 -3.56 -12.82
CA LYS A 78 -20.45 -3.34 -14.25
C LYS A 78 -20.44 -1.90 -14.80
N ILE A 79 -21.05 -0.92 -14.18
CA ILE A 79 -21.31 0.37 -14.86
C ILE A 79 -20.06 1.25 -14.93
N GLN A 80 -19.22 1.19 -13.94
CA GLN A 80 -17.96 1.92 -13.94
C GLN A 80 -16.75 1.04 -14.25
N TYR A 81 -17.02 -0.20 -14.54
CA TYR A 81 -16.07 -1.27 -14.71
C TYR A 81 -15.06 -1.02 -15.84
N LYS A 82 -15.53 -0.52 -16.98
CA LYS A 82 -14.65 -0.24 -18.13
C LYS A 82 -13.56 0.78 -17.80
N ARG A 83 -13.87 1.75 -16.93
CA ARG A 83 -12.92 2.79 -16.56
C ARG A 83 -11.74 2.24 -15.76
N PHE A 84 -12.00 1.25 -14.89
CA PHE A 84 -11.00 0.71 -13.96
C PHE A 84 -10.51 -0.68 -14.33
N TYR A 85 -11.03 -1.24 -15.43
CA TYR A 85 -10.74 -2.60 -15.82
C TYR A 85 -9.24 -2.89 -15.95
N GLN A 86 -8.48 -2.00 -16.58
CA GLN A 86 -7.03 -2.18 -16.74
C GLN A 86 -6.29 -2.15 -15.41
N GLN A 87 -6.68 -1.26 -14.51
CA GLN A 87 -6.08 -1.16 -13.19
C GLN A 87 -6.42 -2.38 -12.33
N LEU A 88 -7.67 -2.81 -12.36
CA LEU A 88 -8.14 -3.99 -11.65
C LEU A 88 -7.45 -5.26 -12.13
N THR A 89 -7.41 -5.48 -13.44
CA THR A 89 -6.78 -6.67 -14.02
C THR A 89 -5.27 -6.67 -13.80
N ALA A 90 -4.61 -5.55 -13.93
CA ALA A 90 -3.19 -5.43 -13.64
C ALA A 90 -2.88 -5.75 -12.17
N SER A 91 -3.69 -5.25 -11.24
CA SER A 91 -3.52 -5.52 -9.81
C SER A 91 -3.69 -7.01 -9.49
N ILE A 92 -4.72 -7.63 -10.02
CA ILE A 92 -4.99 -9.07 -9.83
C ILE A 92 -3.90 -9.93 -10.46
N PHE A 93 -3.49 -9.60 -11.69
CA PHE A 93 -2.43 -10.31 -12.39
C PHE A 93 -1.09 -10.26 -11.63
N ARG A 94 -0.80 -9.12 -11.00
CA ARG A 94 0.42 -8.94 -10.20
C ARG A 94 0.36 -9.56 -8.80
N GLY A 95 -0.79 -10.05 -8.36
CA GLY A 95 -0.97 -10.65 -7.04
C GLY A 95 -1.11 -9.67 -5.90
N TYR A 96 -1.42 -8.39 -6.17
CA TYR A 96 -1.73 -7.41 -5.13
C TYR A 96 -2.83 -6.45 -5.55
N ILE A 97 -3.51 -5.90 -4.55
CA ILE A 97 -4.53 -4.87 -4.71
C ILE A 97 -4.00 -3.58 -4.08
N ASN A 98 -3.92 -2.51 -4.85
CA ASN A 98 -3.60 -1.18 -4.35
C ASN A 98 -4.86 -0.53 -3.77
N ASP A 99 -4.77 0.09 -2.61
CA ASP A 99 -5.90 0.76 -1.97
C ASP A 99 -6.49 1.90 -2.80
N LYS A 100 -5.69 2.52 -3.66
CA LYS A 100 -6.20 3.53 -4.62
C LYS A 100 -7.29 2.97 -5.52
N VAL A 101 -7.19 1.70 -5.90
CA VAL A 101 -8.23 1.01 -6.68
C VAL A 101 -9.50 0.83 -5.85
N LEU A 102 -9.37 0.44 -4.59
CA LEU A 102 -10.51 0.30 -3.68
C LEU A 102 -11.22 1.63 -3.45
N MET A 103 -10.46 2.72 -3.39
CA MET A 103 -10.98 4.08 -3.20
C MET A 103 -11.76 4.61 -4.40
N GLU A 104 -11.54 4.07 -5.59
CA GLU A 104 -12.23 4.48 -6.81
C GLU A 104 -13.61 3.83 -6.98
N ILE A 105 -13.91 2.80 -6.20
CA ILE A 105 -15.18 2.05 -6.27
C ILE A 105 -16.05 2.46 -5.07
N PRO A 106 -17.11 3.27 -5.24
CA PRO A 106 -17.83 3.91 -4.13
C PRO A 106 -18.28 2.98 -2.99
N PRO A 107 -18.92 1.81 -3.23
CA PRO A 107 -19.31 0.93 -2.13
C PRO A 107 -18.11 0.37 -1.35
N ILE A 108 -17.04 0.04 -2.07
CA ILE A 108 -15.81 -0.50 -1.46
C ILE A 108 -15.05 0.61 -0.73
N ARG A 109 -15.00 1.81 -1.30
CA ARG A 109 -14.39 2.99 -0.66
C ARG A 109 -14.96 3.25 0.72
N THR A 110 -16.28 3.23 0.87
CA THR A 110 -16.94 3.46 2.15
C THR A 110 -16.49 2.44 3.19
N GLU A 111 -16.47 1.18 2.82
CA GLU A 111 -16.00 0.10 3.71
C GLU A 111 -14.51 0.22 4.02
N TRP A 112 -13.68 0.45 3.02
CA TRP A 112 -12.23 0.61 3.20
C TRP A 112 -11.91 1.77 4.13
N LEU A 113 -12.54 2.93 3.93
CA LEU A 113 -12.37 4.10 4.78
C LEU A 113 -12.82 3.83 6.22
N SER A 114 -13.86 3.03 6.44
CA SER A 114 -14.29 2.66 7.79
C SER A 114 -13.23 1.87 8.56
N VAL A 115 -12.38 1.14 7.84
CA VAL A 115 -11.26 0.39 8.43
C VAL A 115 -10.03 1.29 8.62
N VAL A 116 -9.61 2.01 7.59
CA VAL A 116 -8.33 2.75 7.62
C VAL A 116 -8.40 4.10 8.32
N ALA A 117 -9.54 4.77 8.35
CA ALA A 117 -9.65 6.06 9.01
C ALA A 117 -9.36 6.01 10.52
N PRO A 118 -9.89 5.03 11.29
CA PRO A 118 -9.51 4.85 12.69
C PRO A 118 -8.02 4.55 12.88
N ILE A 119 -7.44 3.74 11.99
CA ILE A 119 -6.01 3.42 12.02
C ILE A 119 -5.18 4.69 11.84
N ASN A 120 -5.45 5.46 10.80
CA ASN A 120 -4.71 6.68 10.48
C ASN A 120 -4.83 7.71 11.61
N LYS A 121 -6.00 7.79 12.25
CA LYS A 121 -6.20 8.66 13.41
C LYS A 121 -5.35 8.22 14.60
N LEU A 122 -5.32 6.93 14.92
CA LEU A 122 -4.49 6.41 16.01
C LEU A 122 -2.99 6.62 15.73
N LEU A 123 -2.55 6.40 14.51
CA LEU A 123 -1.15 6.63 14.11
C LEU A 123 -0.76 8.11 14.24
N GLN A 124 -1.67 9.02 13.91
CA GLN A 124 -1.45 10.45 14.09
C GLN A 124 -1.43 10.82 15.58
N ASP A 125 -2.41 10.36 16.35
CA ASP A 125 -2.57 10.75 17.77
C ASP A 125 -1.48 10.13 18.65
N GLU A 126 -1.12 8.86 18.45
CA GLU A 126 -0.13 8.17 19.29
C GLU A 126 1.31 8.33 18.80
N LEU A 127 1.54 8.29 17.50
CA LEU A 127 2.88 8.28 16.92
C LEU A 127 3.21 9.56 16.15
N MET A 128 2.30 10.52 16.10
CA MET A 128 2.45 11.81 15.42
C MET A 128 2.80 11.65 13.92
N ILE A 129 2.31 10.59 13.29
CA ILE A 129 2.51 10.33 11.89
C ILE A 129 1.54 11.18 11.08
N VAL A 130 2.08 12.13 10.33
CA VAL A 130 1.30 13.06 9.50
C VAL A 130 1.43 12.78 7.99
N HIS A 131 2.30 11.86 7.61
CA HIS A 131 2.45 11.44 6.22
C HIS A 131 1.22 10.67 5.73
N PRO A 132 0.83 10.84 4.46
CA PRO A 132 -0.18 9.99 3.85
C PRO A 132 0.25 8.52 3.90
N ILE A 133 -0.70 7.63 4.18
CA ILE A 133 -0.44 6.20 4.26
C ILE A 133 -1.17 5.52 3.11
N THR A 134 -0.45 4.70 2.36
CA THR A 134 -0.99 3.86 1.30
C THR A 134 -0.83 2.40 1.66
N TYR A 135 -1.80 1.59 1.28
CA TYR A 135 -1.83 0.16 1.56
C TYR A 135 -1.84 -0.63 0.26
N ARG A 136 -1.06 -1.70 0.25
CA ARG A 136 -1.15 -2.73 -0.79
C ARG A 136 -1.42 -4.06 -0.13
N ILE A 137 -2.42 -4.77 -0.63
CA ILE A 137 -2.80 -6.08 -0.13
C ILE A 137 -2.23 -7.12 -1.08
N TYR A 138 -1.20 -7.84 -0.62
CA TYR A 138 -0.56 -8.92 -1.37
C TYR A 138 -1.22 -10.25 -1.03
N ARG A 139 -1.43 -11.07 -2.04
CA ARG A 139 -1.96 -12.42 -1.88
C ARG A 139 -1.02 -13.31 -1.10
N SER A 140 0.30 -13.19 -1.34
CA SER A 140 1.33 -14.02 -0.73
C SER A 140 2.65 -13.26 -0.57
N TRP A 141 3.56 -13.82 0.20
CA TRP A 141 4.93 -13.31 0.33
C TRP A 141 5.69 -13.36 -1.00
N GLU A 142 5.47 -14.41 -1.79
CA GLU A 142 6.08 -14.58 -3.11
C GLU A 142 5.67 -13.45 -4.06
N ASP A 143 4.41 -13.03 -4.02
CA ASP A 143 3.94 -11.90 -4.84
C ASP A 143 4.61 -10.58 -4.44
N LEU A 144 4.84 -10.35 -3.14
CA LEU A 144 5.61 -9.19 -2.66
C LEU A 144 7.07 -9.25 -3.12
N GLU A 145 7.72 -10.38 -2.96
CA GLU A 145 9.11 -10.57 -3.39
C GLU A 145 9.27 -10.35 -4.89
N GLU A 146 8.40 -10.94 -5.69
CA GLU A 146 8.41 -10.77 -7.14
C GLU A 146 8.29 -9.30 -7.55
N TYR A 147 7.36 -8.58 -6.94
CA TYR A 147 7.19 -7.14 -7.18
C TYR A 147 8.46 -6.35 -6.85
N GLN A 148 9.09 -6.63 -5.70
CA GLN A 148 10.32 -5.96 -5.28
C GLN A 148 11.50 -6.27 -6.19
N ILE A 149 11.67 -7.53 -6.58
CA ILE A 149 12.75 -7.98 -7.48
C ILE A 149 12.62 -7.30 -8.84
N ILE A 150 11.42 -7.31 -9.43
CA ILE A 150 11.16 -6.64 -10.71
C ILE A 150 11.45 -5.15 -10.63
N GLY A 151 11.08 -4.50 -9.52
CA GLY A 151 11.36 -3.09 -9.28
C GLY A 151 12.85 -2.79 -9.24
N ILE A 152 13.62 -3.62 -8.53
CA ILE A 152 15.08 -3.49 -8.41
C ILE A 152 15.76 -3.70 -9.77
N GLU A 153 15.36 -4.72 -10.51
CA GLU A 153 15.92 -5.00 -11.84
C GLU A 153 15.67 -3.87 -12.84
N LYS A 154 14.46 -3.31 -12.85
CA LYS A 154 14.14 -2.15 -13.69
C LYS A 154 14.96 -0.92 -13.30
N THR A 155 15.16 -0.71 -12.01
CA THR A 155 15.98 0.39 -11.49
C THR A 155 17.43 0.24 -11.92
N LYS A 156 18.00 -0.96 -11.81
CA LYS A 156 19.36 -1.25 -12.29
C LYS A 156 19.52 -0.93 -13.77
N LYS A 157 18.60 -1.43 -14.62
CA LYS A 157 18.63 -1.15 -16.06
C LYS A 157 18.60 0.36 -16.38
N ASN A 158 17.81 1.13 -15.65
CA ASN A 158 17.72 2.56 -15.84
C ASN A 158 18.98 3.31 -15.38
N LEU A 159 19.72 2.79 -14.41
CA LEU A 159 20.99 3.36 -13.95
C LEU A 159 22.17 3.00 -14.86
N GLU A 160 22.13 1.85 -15.51
CA GLU A 160 23.18 1.36 -16.42
C GLU A 160 23.01 1.89 -17.85
N GLY A 161 21.82 2.32 -18.20
CA GLY A 161 21.51 2.91 -19.52
C GLY A 161 21.74 4.39 -19.61
#